data_d1998868a0680170f345d7173df1a855
#
_entry.id   d1998868a0680170f345d7173df1a855
#
_cell.length_a   1.000
_cell.length_b   1.000
_cell.length_c   1.000
_cell.angle_alpha   90.00
_cell.angle_beta   90.00
_cell.angle_gamma   90.00
#
_symmetry.space_group_name_H-M   'P 1'
#
loop_
_entity.id
_entity.type
_entity.pdbx_description
1 polymer ?
#
loop_
_entity_poly.entity_id
_entity_poly.type
_entity_poly.pdbx_seq_one_letter_code
_entity_poly.pdbx_strand_id
1 'polypeptide(L)'
;GSSSYLYLDSIILSKNNPPMAKIEFEYNGNTGIRKMSKILGKGDKLYVASNGLGEYDGFDISDIDPYTNSVHFLNGLVLKKGEVYGDNNELAMQRVQIRETIVSHFEKERELYFRGIKTLSLFFIDEVSKYKSYGEEGEIVKGELWKIFEEEYNAVLSERMSLFDSDYQRYLRRFEASDVHNGYFSIDKKGRSVNSEIKRGRDISDDISAYDLILKNKERLLSFEEPTRFIFSHSALREGWDNPNVFQICTLRH
;
A
#
# COMPACT_ATOMS: atom_id res chain seq x y z
N GLY A 1 7.64 7.21 4.01
CA GLY A 1 8.64 7.63 3.05
C GLY A 1 8.26 7.13 1.69
N SER A 2 8.29 7.99 0.66
CA SER A 2 8.09 7.55 -0.70
C SER A 2 9.20 6.58 -1.04
N SER A 3 8.88 5.46 -1.65
CA SER A 3 9.84 4.47 -2.05
C SER A 3 10.53 4.97 -3.31
N SER A 4 11.86 5.05 -3.28
CA SER A 4 12.70 5.52 -4.37
C SER A 4 12.56 4.59 -5.58
N TYR A 5 11.70 4.91 -6.54
CA TYR A 5 11.59 4.14 -7.78
C TYR A 5 12.86 4.22 -8.63
N LEU A 6 13.42 3.09 -8.99
CA LEU A 6 14.55 2.98 -9.93
C LEU A 6 14.31 1.81 -10.88
N TYR A 7 14.62 2.02 -12.15
CA TYR A 7 14.66 0.96 -13.16
C TYR A 7 15.94 1.08 -13.99
N LEU A 8 16.74 0.02 -14.02
CA LEU A 8 17.93 -0.03 -14.88
C LEU A 8 17.55 -0.56 -16.27
N ASP A 9 17.45 0.36 -17.23
CA ASP A 9 17.13 0.02 -18.62
C ASP A 9 18.30 -0.70 -19.30
N SER A 10 19.49 -0.06 -19.28
CA SER A 10 20.66 -0.57 -19.98
C SER A 10 21.97 0.02 -19.47
N ILE A 11 23.05 -0.70 -19.72
CA ILE A 11 24.43 -0.21 -19.57
C ILE A 11 24.98 0.12 -20.94
N ILE A 12 25.53 1.33 -21.07
CA ILE A 12 26.04 1.87 -22.30
C ILE A 12 27.57 1.82 -22.28
N LEU A 13 28.16 1.14 -23.25
CA LEU A 13 29.60 1.02 -23.42
C LEU A 13 30.06 1.85 -24.60
N SER A 14 31.19 2.53 -24.45
CA SER A 14 31.86 3.20 -25.54
C SER A 14 33.39 2.91 -25.51
N LYS A 15 34.06 3.02 -26.65
CA LYS A 15 35.48 2.68 -26.74
C LYS A 15 36.41 3.57 -25.89
N ASN A 16 36.00 4.81 -25.64
CA ASN A 16 36.88 5.83 -25.06
C ASN A 16 36.33 6.45 -23.76
N ASN A 17 35.16 6.02 -23.29
CA ASN A 17 34.53 6.55 -22.07
C ASN A 17 34.21 5.44 -21.06
N PRO A 18 34.18 5.75 -19.77
CA PRO A 18 33.70 4.81 -18.77
C PRO A 18 32.28 4.33 -19.05
N PRO A 19 31.89 3.17 -18.53
CA PRO A 19 30.51 2.70 -18.65
C PRO A 19 29.52 3.72 -18.08
N MET A 20 28.38 3.89 -18.77
CA MET A 20 27.25 4.71 -18.33
C MET A 20 26.04 3.83 -18.19
N ALA A 21 25.06 4.25 -17.37
CA ALA A 21 23.83 3.54 -17.18
C ALA A 21 22.63 4.41 -17.55
N LYS A 22 21.69 3.86 -18.31
CA LYS A 22 20.38 4.48 -18.52
C LYS A 22 19.45 4.01 -17.42
N ILE A 23 19.09 4.94 -16.53
CA ILE A 23 18.27 4.68 -15.35
C ILE A 23 17.01 5.53 -15.47
N GLU A 24 15.84 4.89 -15.25
CA GLU A 24 14.57 5.57 -15.06
C GLU A 24 14.33 5.77 -13.57
N PHE A 25 13.90 6.96 -13.21
CA PHE A 25 13.61 7.38 -11.83
C PHE A 25 12.58 8.51 -11.82
N GLU A 26 12.05 8.85 -10.65
CA GLU A 26 11.15 9.99 -10.49
C GLU A 26 11.92 11.32 -10.55
N TYR A 27 11.31 12.29 -11.21
CA TYR A 27 11.88 13.62 -11.43
C TYR A 27 10.88 14.70 -10.99
N ASN A 28 11.34 15.65 -10.19
CA ASN A 28 10.56 16.79 -9.75
C ASN A 28 10.53 17.87 -10.84
N GLY A 29 9.50 17.84 -11.68
CA GLY A 29 9.28 18.82 -12.75
C GLY A 29 8.39 19.98 -12.34
N ASN A 30 8.25 20.99 -13.20
CA ASN A 30 7.42 22.17 -12.96
C ASN A 30 5.92 21.85 -12.79
N THR A 31 5.47 20.72 -13.30
CA THR A 31 4.06 20.25 -13.26
C THR A 31 3.85 19.10 -12.29
N GLY A 32 4.84 18.77 -11.46
CA GLY A 32 4.80 17.66 -10.51
C GLY A 32 5.82 16.56 -10.79
N ILE A 33 5.76 15.50 -9.98
CA ILE A 33 6.66 14.35 -10.06
C ILE A 33 6.26 13.49 -11.27
N ARG A 34 7.25 13.10 -12.08
CA ARG A 34 7.07 12.21 -13.23
C ARG A 34 8.26 11.28 -13.40
N LYS A 35 8.07 10.12 -13.99
CA LYS A 35 9.16 9.22 -14.36
C LYS A 35 9.97 9.81 -15.53
N MET A 36 11.29 9.72 -15.43
CA MET A 36 12.23 10.21 -16.41
C MET A 36 13.44 9.27 -16.51
N SER A 37 13.89 9.00 -17.73
CA SER A 37 15.14 8.27 -17.97
C SER A 37 16.28 9.22 -18.23
N LYS A 38 17.41 9.01 -17.55
CA LYS A 38 18.67 9.72 -17.81
C LYS A 38 19.83 8.74 -17.94
N ILE A 39 20.85 9.17 -18.67
CA ILE A 39 22.15 8.48 -18.77
C ILE A 39 23.05 9.06 -17.70
N LEU A 40 23.46 8.21 -16.75
CA LEU A 40 24.24 8.56 -15.57
C LEU A 40 25.53 7.74 -15.53
N GLY A 41 26.55 8.33 -14.92
CA GLY A 41 27.87 7.72 -14.76
C GLY A 41 28.28 7.55 -13.31
N LYS A 42 29.42 6.91 -13.09
CA LYS A 42 30.01 6.79 -11.75
C LYS A 42 30.27 8.18 -11.16
N GLY A 43 29.83 8.36 -9.91
CA GLY A 43 29.90 9.61 -9.17
C GLY A 43 28.65 10.50 -9.31
N ASP A 44 27.72 10.18 -10.21
CA ASP A 44 26.48 10.91 -10.32
C ASP A 44 25.57 10.61 -9.13
N LYS A 45 24.84 11.65 -8.70
CA LYS A 45 23.93 11.62 -7.55
C LYS A 45 22.50 11.67 -8.02
N LEU A 46 21.71 10.68 -7.68
CA LEU A 46 20.28 10.64 -8.05
C LEU A 46 19.49 11.79 -7.44
N TYR A 47 19.84 12.25 -6.24
CA TYR A 47 19.26 13.46 -5.66
C TYR A 47 19.36 14.68 -6.59
N VAL A 48 20.53 14.90 -7.17
CA VAL A 48 20.74 16.00 -8.14
C VAL A 48 20.03 15.69 -9.46
N ALA A 49 20.14 14.47 -9.96
CA ALA A 49 19.54 14.05 -11.21
C ALA A 49 18.00 14.14 -11.20
N SER A 50 17.38 13.89 -10.05
CA SER A 50 15.93 13.96 -9.82
C SER A 50 15.39 15.38 -9.60
N ASN A 51 16.24 16.39 -9.61
CA ASN A 51 15.91 17.78 -9.25
C ASN A 51 15.48 17.92 -7.78
N GLY A 52 16.29 17.33 -6.88
CA GLY A 52 16.18 17.51 -5.43
C GLY A 52 15.10 16.68 -4.72
N LEU A 53 14.69 15.55 -5.27
CA LEU A 53 13.80 14.63 -4.55
C LEU A 53 14.57 13.97 -3.41
N GLY A 54 14.12 14.24 -2.16
CA GLY A 54 14.78 13.80 -0.92
C GLY A 54 14.88 12.28 -0.77
N GLU A 55 13.99 11.53 -1.42
CA GLU A 55 13.98 10.07 -1.45
C GLU A 55 15.21 9.46 -2.14
N TYR A 56 15.90 10.23 -2.99
CA TYR A 56 17.15 9.80 -3.63
C TYR A 56 18.40 10.28 -2.90
N ASP A 57 18.28 10.83 -1.71
CA ASP A 57 19.44 11.14 -0.89
C ASP A 57 20.20 9.85 -0.52
N GLY A 58 21.53 9.88 -0.72
CA GLY A 58 22.38 8.71 -0.55
C GLY A 58 22.41 7.71 -1.73
N PHE A 59 21.64 7.92 -2.80
CA PHE A 59 21.73 7.12 -4.03
C PHE A 59 22.81 7.71 -4.98
N ASP A 60 24.04 7.70 -4.54
CA ASP A 60 25.21 8.10 -5.33
C ASP A 60 25.75 6.87 -6.05
N ILE A 61 25.98 6.95 -7.38
CA ILE A 61 26.50 5.82 -8.16
C ILE A 61 27.97 5.60 -7.80
N SER A 62 28.27 4.49 -7.13
CA SER A 62 29.61 4.11 -6.73
C SER A 62 30.36 3.37 -7.82
N ASP A 63 29.66 2.55 -8.61
CA ASP A 63 30.23 1.80 -9.72
C ASP A 63 29.18 1.36 -10.74
N ILE A 64 29.61 1.13 -11.99
CA ILE A 64 28.81 0.56 -13.06
C ILE A 64 29.58 -0.62 -13.61
N ASP A 65 29.06 -1.84 -13.39
CA ASP A 65 29.69 -3.07 -13.80
C ASP A 65 29.04 -3.66 -15.05
N PRO A 66 29.69 -3.56 -16.23
CA PRO A 66 29.14 -4.13 -17.44
C PRO A 66 29.20 -5.66 -17.51
N TYR A 67 30.03 -6.33 -16.71
CA TYR A 67 30.14 -7.78 -16.70
C TYR A 67 28.93 -8.42 -15.98
N THR A 68 28.48 -7.82 -14.90
CA THR A 68 27.29 -8.26 -14.16
C THR A 68 26.02 -7.53 -14.59
N ASN A 69 26.12 -6.58 -15.54
CA ASN A 69 25.02 -5.71 -15.96
C ASN A 69 24.32 -5.04 -14.78
N SER A 70 25.11 -4.43 -13.88
CA SER A 70 24.60 -3.84 -12.64
C SER A 70 25.16 -2.45 -12.36
N VAL A 71 24.38 -1.66 -11.63
CA VAL A 71 24.78 -0.37 -11.05
C VAL A 71 24.84 -0.52 -9.53
N HIS A 72 25.94 -0.08 -8.93
CA HIS A 72 26.17 -0.10 -7.50
C HIS A 72 26.02 1.31 -6.95
N PHE A 73 25.34 1.45 -5.82
CA PHE A 73 25.15 2.71 -5.12
C PHE A 73 25.92 2.72 -3.78
N LEU A 74 26.28 3.91 -3.30
CA LEU A 74 27.03 4.05 -2.03
C LEU A 74 26.24 3.55 -0.82
N ASN A 75 24.91 3.57 -0.87
CA ASN A 75 24.02 3.04 0.17
C ASN A 75 23.97 1.50 0.20
N GLY A 76 24.75 0.81 -0.66
CA GLY A 76 24.82 -0.65 -0.73
C GLY A 76 23.82 -1.29 -1.69
N LEU A 77 22.90 -0.54 -2.30
CA LEU A 77 22.01 -1.07 -3.32
C LEU A 77 22.82 -1.50 -4.56
N VAL A 78 22.47 -2.65 -5.11
CA VAL A 78 22.92 -3.15 -6.42
C VAL A 78 21.68 -3.36 -7.27
N LEU A 79 21.58 -2.61 -8.38
CA LEU A 79 20.46 -2.68 -9.30
C LEU A 79 20.93 -3.37 -10.59
N LYS A 80 20.30 -4.47 -10.97
CA LYS A 80 20.62 -5.22 -12.20
C LYS A 80 19.80 -4.73 -13.38
N LYS A 81 20.32 -4.91 -14.60
CA LYS A 81 19.61 -4.59 -15.82
C LYS A 81 18.24 -5.28 -15.87
N GLY A 82 17.19 -4.50 -16.14
CA GLY A 82 15.81 -4.96 -16.18
C GLY A 82 15.14 -5.06 -14.80
N GLU A 83 15.88 -4.79 -13.73
CA GLU A 83 15.36 -4.83 -12.36
C GLU A 83 14.74 -3.47 -11.99
N VAL A 84 13.65 -3.55 -11.27
CA VAL A 84 12.96 -2.40 -10.66
C VAL A 84 13.22 -2.43 -9.16
N TYR A 85 13.59 -1.30 -8.61
CA TYR A 85 13.69 -1.04 -7.18
C TYR A 85 12.65 0.01 -6.78
N GLY A 86 12.09 -0.12 -5.59
CA GLY A 86 11.09 0.81 -5.07
C GLY A 86 9.64 0.39 -5.31
N ASP A 87 8.78 1.29 -5.76
CA ASP A 87 7.32 1.15 -5.80
C ASP A 87 6.76 -0.22 -6.23
N ASN A 88 7.36 -0.84 -7.25
CA ASN A 88 6.86 -2.14 -7.71
C ASN A 88 7.15 -3.28 -6.72
N ASN A 89 8.27 -3.21 -5.98
CA ASN A 89 8.57 -4.21 -4.95
C ASN A 89 7.68 -4.00 -3.74
N GLU A 90 7.41 -2.74 -3.37
CA GLU A 90 6.49 -2.40 -2.28
C GLU A 90 5.08 -2.92 -2.56
N LEU A 91 4.52 -2.55 -3.71
CA LEU A 91 3.18 -3.00 -4.10
C LEU A 91 3.09 -4.52 -4.24
N ALA A 92 4.14 -5.18 -4.75
CA ALA A 92 4.19 -6.63 -4.82
C ALA A 92 4.18 -7.27 -3.42
N MET A 93 4.96 -6.74 -2.48
CA MET A 93 4.95 -7.18 -1.08
C MET A 93 3.61 -6.91 -0.41
N GLN A 94 3.05 -5.72 -0.60
CA GLN A 94 1.74 -5.36 -0.06
C GLN A 94 0.63 -6.26 -0.62
N ARG A 95 0.69 -6.63 -1.91
CA ARG A 95 -0.21 -7.60 -2.53
C ARG A 95 -0.14 -8.96 -1.84
N VAL A 96 1.07 -9.47 -1.59
CA VAL A 96 1.25 -10.74 -0.85
C VAL A 96 0.68 -10.63 0.55
N GLN A 97 0.97 -9.55 1.28
CA GLN A 97 0.46 -9.33 2.64
C GLN A 97 -1.08 -9.25 2.67
N ILE A 98 -1.68 -8.54 1.70
CA ILE A 98 -3.13 -8.46 1.55
C ILE A 98 -3.72 -9.84 1.29
N ARG A 99 -3.16 -10.60 0.33
CA ARG A 99 -3.62 -11.96 0.01
C ARG A 99 -3.55 -12.88 1.23
N GLU A 100 -2.41 -12.93 1.92
CA GLU A 100 -2.23 -13.78 3.11
C GLU A 100 -3.19 -13.39 4.24
N THR A 101 -3.45 -12.11 4.41
CA THR A 101 -4.44 -11.63 5.39
C THR A 101 -5.86 -12.07 5.01
N ILE A 102 -6.23 -11.99 3.73
CA ILE A 102 -7.53 -12.47 3.25
C ILE A 102 -7.67 -13.98 3.43
N VAL A 103 -6.64 -14.76 3.09
CA VAL A 103 -6.62 -16.22 3.28
C VAL A 103 -6.85 -16.58 4.74
N SER A 104 -6.07 -15.97 5.62
CA SER A 104 -6.15 -16.18 7.07
C SER A 104 -7.49 -15.72 7.65
N HIS A 105 -8.05 -14.61 7.14
CA HIS A 105 -9.38 -14.13 7.50
C HIS A 105 -10.47 -15.18 7.16
N PHE A 106 -10.47 -15.70 5.94
CA PHE A 106 -11.47 -16.70 5.55
C PHE A 106 -11.38 -18.00 6.38
N GLU A 107 -10.17 -18.42 6.76
CA GLU A 107 -9.99 -19.58 7.63
C GLU A 107 -10.61 -19.35 8.99
N LYS A 108 -10.33 -18.20 9.59
CA LYS A 108 -10.88 -17.84 10.90
C LYS A 108 -12.37 -17.56 10.85
N GLU A 109 -12.84 -16.86 9.83
CA GLU A 109 -14.25 -16.56 9.62
C GLU A 109 -15.09 -17.84 9.47
N ARG A 110 -14.60 -18.81 8.69
CA ARG A 110 -15.28 -20.10 8.53
C ARG A 110 -15.48 -20.82 9.88
N GLU A 111 -14.47 -20.81 10.75
CA GLU A 111 -14.56 -21.41 12.09
C GLU A 111 -15.58 -20.69 12.95
N LEU A 112 -15.55 -19.34 12.93
CA LEU A 112 -16.33 -18.50 13.84
C LEU A 112 -17.78 -18.27 13.37
N TYR A 113 -18.02 -18.31 12.05
CA TYR A 113 -19.35 -18.10 11.47
C TYR A 113 -20.41 -19.01 12.09
N PHE A 114 -20.15 -20.31 12.19
CA PHE A 114 -21.06 -21.29 12.78
C PHE A 114 -21.24 -21.12 14.30
N ARG A 115 -20.41 -20.30 14.92
CA ARG A 115 -20.53 -19.88 16.33
C ARG A 115 -21.27 -18.55 16.48
N GLY A 116 -21.75 -17.96 15.40
CA GLY A 116 -22.43 -16.67 15.39
C GLY A 116 -21.49 -15.48 15.64
N ILE A 117 -20.18 -15.63 15.41
CA ILE A 117 -19.19 -14.60 15.66
C ILE A 117 -18.68 -14.06 14.32
N LYS A 118 -18.89 -12.77 14.06
CA LYS A 118 -18.39 -12.09 12.89
C LYS A 118 -16.90 -11.77 13.04
N THR A 119 -16.12 -12.05 12.03
CA THR A 119 -14.67 -11.78 11.96
C THR A 119 -14.40 -10.46 11.28
N LEU A 120 -13.49 -9.66 11.82
CA LEU A 120 -12.98 -8.43 11.22
C LEU A 120 -11.46 -8.54 11.04
N SER A 121 -10.95 -7.95 9.95
CA SER A 121 -9.51 -7.76 9.70
C SER A 121 -9.21 -6.29 9.49
N LEU A 122 -8.05 -5.86 9.97
CA LEU A 122 -7.63 -4.47 9.96
C LEU A 122 -6.32 -4.32 9.20
N PHE A 123 -6.30 -3.40 8.24
CA PHE A 123 -5.11 -2.98 7.51
C PHE A 123 -4.70 -1.58 7.93
N PHE A 124 -3.48 -1.43 8.43
CA PHE A 124 -2.86 -0.13 8.63
C PHE A 124 -2.04 0.26 7.41
N ILE A 125 -2.31 1.43 6.87
CA ILE A 125 -1.62 1.99 5.71
C ILE A 125 -0.90 3.27 6.08
N ASP A 126 0.12 3.63 5.31
CA ASP A 126 0.94 4.83 5.51
C ASP A 126 0.33 6.09 4.88
N GLU A 127 -0.43 5.94 3.79
CA GLU A 127 -1.07 7.05 3.09
C GLU A 127 -2.51 6.72 2.67
N VAL A 128 -3.44 7.61 2.99
CA VAL A 128 -4.86 7.46 2.62
C VAL A 128 -5.04 7.42 1.11
N SER A 129 -4.22 8.15 0.35
CA SER A 129 -4.23 8.19 -1.11
C SER A 129 -3.96 6.83 -1.76
N LYS A 130 -3.19 5.94 -1.11
CA LYS A 130 -2.99 4.56 -1.58
C LYS A 130 -4.27 3.72 -1.54
N TYR A 131 -5.23 4.09 -0.70
CA TYR A 131 -6.53 3.44 -0.64
C TYR A 131 -7.59 4.22 -1.44
N LYS A 132 -7.78 5.52 -1.16
CA LYS A 132 -8.68 6.38 -1.91
C LYS A 132 -8.22 7.84 -1.95
N SER A 133 -8.55 8.52 -3.02
CA SER A 133 -8.37 9.97 -3.18
C SER A 133 -9.64 10.59 -3.75
N TYR A 134 -9.61 11.88 -4.04
CA TYR A 134 -10.76 12.61 -4.56
C TYR A 134 -10.35 13.38 -5.81
N GLY A 135 -11.13 13.25 -6.88
CA GLY A 135 -10.97 14.00 -8.11
C GLY A 135 -11.43 15.45 -8.00
N GLU A 136 -11.38 16.17 -9.11
CA GLU A 136 -11.68 17.62 -9.15
C GLU A 136 -13.13 17.93 -8.79
N GLU A 137 -14.07 17.07 -9.16
CA GLU A 137 -15.49 17.20 -8.84
C GLU A 137 -15.88 16.56 -7.49
N GLY A 138 -14.89 16.01 -6.76
CA GLY A 138 -15.08 15.38 -5.45
C GLY A 138 -15.46 13.89 -5.51
N GLU A 139 -15.44 13.29 -6.70
CA GLU A 139 -15.64 11.86 -6.90
C GLU A 139 -14.52 11.05 -6.26
N ILE A 140 -14.85 9.86 -5.73
CA ILE A 140 -13.87 8.96 -5.13
C ILE A 140 -13.06 8.27 -6.22
N VAL A 141 -11.74 8.40 -6.15
CA VAL A 141 -10.78 7.70 -7.00
C VAL A 141 -10.15 6.55 -6.20
N LYS A 142 -10.33 5.32 -6.69
CA LYS A 142 -9.76 4.11 -6.07
C LYS A 142 -8.22 4.14 -6.14
N GLY A 143 -7.56 4.02 -5.00
CA GLY A 143 -6.10 3.87 -4.90
C GLY A 143 -5.64 2.44 -5.23
N GLU A 144 -4.33 2.23 -5.27
CA GLU A 144 -3.74 0.93 -5.64
C GLU A 144 -4.08 -0.17 -4.62
N LEU A 145 -4.08 0.14 -3.31
CA LEU A 145 -4.42 -0.85 -2.28
C LEU A 145 -5.89 -1.28 -2.35
N TRP A 146 -6.79 -0.36 -2.73
CA TRP A 146 -8.20 -0.69 -2.98
C TRP A 146 -8.32 -1.72 -4.11
N LYS A 147 -7.68 -1.46 -5.25
CA LYS A 147 -7.71 -2.35 -6.43
C LYS A 147 -7.09 -3.71 -6.11
N ILE A 148 -5.90 -3.72 -5.49
CA ILE A 148 -5.21 -4.94 -5.07
C ILE A 148 -6.10 -5.77 -4.15
N PHE A 149 -6.75 -5.14 -3.17
CA PHE A 149 -7.63 -5.84 -2.26
C PHE A 149 -8.79 -6.52 -2.99
N GLU A 150 -9.51 -5.80 -3.85
CA GLU A 150 -10.64 -6.37 -4.60
C GLU A 150 -10.21 -7.54 -5.51
N GLU A 151 -9.06 -7.40 -6.19
CA GLU A 151 -8.48 -8.46 -7.02
C GLU A 151 -8.15 -9.72 -6.21
N GLU A 152 -7.40 -9.56 -5.11
CA GLU A 152 -6.99 -10.68 -4.27
C GLU A 152 -8.17 -11.32 -3.53
N TYR A 153 -9.13 -10.50 -3.08
CA TYR A 153 -10.37 -11.00 -2.46
C TYR A 153 -11.14 -11.90 -3.42
N ASN A 154 -11.36 -11.45 -4.66
CA ASN A 154 -12.07 -12.24 -5.67
C ASN A 154 -11.31 -13.51 -6.03
N ALA A 155 -9.98 -13.47 -6.16
CA ALA A 155 -9.15 -14.63 -6.42
C ALA A 155 -9.26 -15.68 -5.30
N VAL A 156 -9.07 -15.25 -4.05
CA VAL A 156 -9.15 -16.16 -2.88
C VAL A 156 -10.56 -16.70 -2.70
N LEU A 157 -11.59 -15.86 -2.90
CA LEU A 157 -12.98 -16.30 -2.83
C LEU A 157 -13.27 -17.40 -3.87
N SER A 158 -12.87 -17.20 -5.13
CA SER A 158 -13.10 -18.17 -6.21
C SER A 158 -12.40 -19.51 -5.96
N GLU A 159 -11.19 -19.49 -5.41
CA GLU A 159 -10.43 -20.71 -5.05
C GLU A 159 -11.12 -21.51 -3.93
N ARG A 160 -11.90 -20.85 -3.08
CA ARG A 160 -12.55 -21.45 -1.90
C ARG A 160 -14.00 -21.86 -2.13
N MET A 161 -14.61 -21.39 -3.23
CA MET A 161 -15.96 -21.80 -3.59
C MET A 161 -15.97 -23.27 -4.02
N SER A 162 -16.78 -24.10 -3.36
CA SER A 162 -17.00 -25.49 -3.72
C SER A 162 -18.35 -25.66 -4.40
N LEU A 163 -18.55 -26.84 -5.00
CA LEU A 163 -19.83 -27.24 -5.58
C LEU A 163 -20.92 -27.48 -4.53
N PHE A 164 -20.51 -27.64 -3.26
CA PHE A 164 -21.46 -27.87 -2.14
C PHE A 164 -21.74 -26.53 -1.47
N ASP A 165 -23.00 -26.13 -1.47
CA ASP A 165 -23.46 -24.84 -0.97
C ASP A 165 -23.74 -24.94 0.53
N SER A 166 -22.78 -24.48 1.36
CA SER A 166 -22.97 -24.32 2.80
C SER A 166 -23.60 -22.96 3.13
N ASP A 167 -24.17 -22.81 4.32
CA ASP A 167 -24.70 -21.53 4.80
C ASP A 167 -23.63 -20.43 4.77
N TYR A 168 -22.39 -20.79 5.10
CA TYR A 168 -21.26 -19.88 5.04
C TYR A 168 -20.94 -19.43 3.59
N GLN A 169 -20.99 -20.34 2.63
CA GLN A 169 -20.77 -19.97 1.23
C GLN A 169 -21.91 -19.10 0.68
N ARG A 170 -23.15 -19.36 1.08
CA ARG A 170 -24.28 -18.47 0.76
C ARG A 170 -24.09 -17.08 1.36
N TYR A 171 -23.61 -17.00 2.60
CA TYR A 171 -23.24 -15.73 3.22
C TYR A 171 -22.18 -14.97 2.42
N LEU A 172 -21.10 -15.64 2.00
CA LEU A 172 -20.02 -15.01 1.22
C LEU A 172 -20.50 -14.47 -0.14
N ARG A 173 -21.45 -15.16 -0.78
CA ARG A 173 -22.00 -14.72 -2.08
C ARG A 173 -22.98 -13.56 -2.01
N ARG A 174 -23.38 -13.14 -0.82
CA ARG A 174 -24.32 -12.01 -0.64
C ARG A 174 -23.71 -10.68 -1.01
N PHE A 175 -22.39 -10.58 -1.00
CA PHE A 175 -21.67 -9.31 -1.09
C PHE A 175 -20.58 -9.36 -2.15
N GLU A 176 -20.47 -8.27 -2.90
CA GLU A 176 -19.37 -8.06 -3.85
C GLU A 176 -18.08 -7.64 -3.12
N ALA A 177 -16.94 -7.74 -3.81
CA ALA A 177 -15.66 -7.33 -3.23
C ALA A 177 -15.65 -5.88 -2.75
N SER A 178 -16.35 -4.99 -3.46
CA SER A 178 -16.47 -3.57 -3.12
C SER A 178 -17.28 -3.30 -1.85
N ASP A 179 -18.12 -4.23 -1.42
CA ASP A 179 -18.97 -4.06 -0.25
C ASP A 179 -18.27 -4.47 1.05
N VAL A 180 -17.31 -5.41 0.95
CA VAL A 180 -16.74 -6.08 2.12
C VAL A 180 -15.59 -5.34 2.78
N HIS A 181 -15.16 -4.22 2.23
CA HIS A 181 -14.11 -3.40 2.82
C HIS A 181 -14.50 -1.93 2.90
N ASN A 182 -13.93 -1.21 3.85
CA ASN A 182 -14.14 0.22 4.01
C ASN A 182 -12.90 0.89 4.63
N GLY A 183 -12.73 2.18 4.36
CA GLY A 183 -11.68 3.01 4.95
C GLY A 183 -12.22 3.89 6.06
N TYR A 184 -11.63 3.76 7.24
CA TYR A 184 -11.91 4.61 8.39
C TYR A 184 -10.69 5.49 8.64
N PHE A 185 -10.78 6.74 8.18
CA PHE A 185 -9.70 7.73 8.20
C PHE A 185 -10.16 9.02 8.85
N SER A 186 -9.22 9.85 9.27
CA SER A 186 -9.50 11.23 9.65
C SER A 186 -10.15 11.98 8.49
N ILE A 187 -10.99 12.95 8.79
CA ILE A 187 -11.70 13.74 7.79
C ILE A 187 -11.33 15.23 7.88
N ASP A 188 -11.22 15.89 6.73
CA ASP A 188 -11.02 17.32 6.65
C ASP A 188 -12.34 18.08 6.86
N LYS A 189 -12.25 19.43 6.85
CA LYS A 189 -13.44 20.29 6.99
C LYS A 189 -14.49 20.14 5.90
N LYS A 190 -14.12 19.49 4.78
CA LYS A 190 -15.01 19.17 3.65
C LYS A 190 -15.54 17.74 3.72
N GLY A 191 -15.24 16.99 4.80
CA GLY A 191 -15.65 15.60 4.98
C GLY A 191 -14.85 14.58 4.16
N ARG A 192 -13.70 14.98 3.58
CA ARG A 192 -12.83 14.08 2.81
C ARG A 192 -11.82 13.40 3.71
N SER A 193 -11.55 12.12 3.45
CA SER A 193 -10.54 11.35 4.17
C SER A 193 -9.13 11.88 3.91
N VAL A 194 -8.36 12.06 4.96
CA VAL A 194 -6.99 12.60 4.94
C VAL A 194 -6.08 11.80 5.85
N ASN A 195 -4.76 11.94 5.65
CA ASN A 195 -3.77 11.39 6.56
C ASN A 195 -3.91 12.06 7.93
N SER A 196 -3.78 11.27 8.97
CA SER A 196 -3.77 11.79 10.34
C SER A 196 -2.46 12.53 10.60
N GLU A 197 -2.53 13.78 11.08
CA GLU A 197 -1.36 14.56 11.44
C GLU A 197 -1.14 14.54 12.95
N ILE A 198 0.09 14.26 13.37
CA ILE A 198 0.54 14.43 14.76
C ILE A 198 0.90 15.89 14.94
N LYS A 199 0.03 16.69 15.55
CA LYS A 199 0.35 18.08 15.92
C LYS A 199 1.39 18.08 17.03
N ARG A 200 2.59 18.65 16.75
CA ARG A 200 3.66 18.83 17.76
C ARG A 200 3.08 19.53 18.99
N GLY A 201 3.16 18.86 20.14
CA GLY A 201 2.78 19.42 21.43
C GLY A 201 1.36 19.12 21.93
N ARG A 202 0.61 18.26 21.25
CA ARG A 202 -0.63 17.65 21.77
C ARG A 202 -0.59 16.15 21.56
N ASP A 203 -0.79 15.39 22.63
CA ASP A 203 -0.95 13.93 22.58
C ASP A 203 -2.25 13.46 21.89
N ILE A 204 -2.97 14.39 21.25
CA ILE A 204 -4.25 14.16 20.60
C ILE A 204 -4.05 14.34 19.11
N SER A 205 -3.99 13.22 18.36
CA SER A 205 -4.03 13.24 16.89
C SER A 205 -5.46 13.46 16.41
N ASP A 206 -5.60 13.96 15.17
CA ASP A 206 -6.90 14.09 14.49
C ASP A 206 -7.57 12.72 14.19
N ASP A 207 -6.98 11.61 14.67
CA ASP A 207 -7.50 10.24 14.61
C ASP A 207 -8.79 10.01 15.41
N ILE A 208 -9.16 10.95 16.26
CA ILE A 208 -10.39 10.86 17.05
C ILE A 208 -11.60 10.63 16.15
N SER A 209 -11.63 11.24 14.96
CA SER A 209 -12.78 11.09 14.04
C SER A 209 -12.89 9.69 13.42
N ALA A 210 -11.77 9.08 13.04
CA ALA A 210 -11.76 7.71 12.51
C ALA A 210 -12.07 6.69 13.62
N TYR A 211 -11.47 6.90 14.79
CA TYR A 211 -11.73 6.09 15.99
C TYR A 211 -13.19 6.18 16.45
N ASP A 212 -13.75 7.39 16.53
CA ASP A 212 -15.15 7.61 16.89
C ASP A 212 -16.11 6.96 15.89
N LEU A 213 -15.78 6.97 14.59
CA LEU A 213 -16.58 6.32 13.58
C LEU A 213 -16.63 4.79 13.77
N ILE A 214 -15.49 4.19 14.06
CA ILE A 214 -15.40 2.75 14.34
C ILE A 214 -16.15 2.42 15.64
N LEU A 215 -15.98 3.23 16.68
CA LEU A 215 -16.68 3.01 17.96
C LEU A 215 -18.19 3.19 17.83
N LYS A 216 -18.65 4.26 17.17
CA LYS A 216 -20.08 4.52 16.96
C LYS A 216 -20.76 3.45 16.13
N ASN A 217 -20.02 2.81 15.22
CA ASN A 217 -20.53 1.73 14.38
C ASN A 217 -20.18 0.33 14.89
N LYS A 218 -19.63 0.20 16.10
CA LYS A 218 -19.15 -1.07 16.64
C LYS A 218 -20.20 -2.17 16.59
N GLU A 219 -21.40 -1.91 17.07
CA GLU A 219 -22.49 -2.89 17.08
C GLU A 219 -22.91 -3.28 15.66
N ARG A 220 -23.02 -2.31 14.77
CA ARG A 220 -23.32 -2.53 13.36
C ARG A 220 -22.22 -3.37 12.68
N LEU A 221 -20.95 -3.04 12.90
CA LEU A 221 -19.81 -3.78 12.34
C LEU A 221 -19.79 -5.26 12.78
N LEU A 222 -20.36 -5.58 13.94
CA LEU A 222 -20.43 -6.94 14.45
C LEU A 222 -21.66 -7.73 13.94
N SER A 223 -22.56 -7.09 13.20
CA SER A 223 -23.70 -7.74 12.56
C SER A 223 -23.30 -8.42 11.24
N PHE A 224 -23.83 -9.61 10.98
CA PHE A 224 -23.69 -10.28 9.68
C PHE A 224 -24.45 -9.59 8.53
N GLU A 225 -25.36 -8.66 8.84
CA GLU A 225 -26.06 -7.85 7.84
C GLU A 225 -25.20 -6.69 7.33
N GLU A 226 -24.18 -6.29 8.08
CA GLU A 226 -23.18 -5.32 7.63
C GLU A 226 -22.12 -6.05 6.79
N PRO A 227 -21.94 -5.69 5.50
CA PRO A 227 -21.00 -6.37 4.62
C PRO A 227 -19.54 -6.16 4.99
N THR A 228 -19.18 -5.03 5.61
CA THR A 228 -17.80 -4.69 5.95
C THR A 228 -17.17 -5.71 6.88
N ARG A 229 -16.10 -6.35 6.42
CA ARG A 229 -15.29 -7.32 7.16
C ARG A 229 -13.82 -6.95 7.21
N PHE A 230 -13.39 -6.08 6.29
CA PHE A 230 -12.02 -5.59 6.18
C PHE A 230 -12.01 -4.08 6.33
N ILE A 231 -11.16 -3.58 7.22
CA ILE A 231 -11.09 -2.16 7.57
C ILE A 231 -9.69 -1.65 7.23
N PHE A 232 -9.63 -0.56 6.47
CA PHE A 232 -8.39 0.19 6.23
C PHE A 232 -8.34 1.42 7.12
N SER A 233 -7.19 1.66 7.77
CA SER A 233 -6.96 2.82 8.62
C SER A 233 -5.54 3.35 8.44
N HIS A 234 -5.35 4.67 8.58
CA HIS A 234 -4.05 5.30 8.36
C HIS A 234 -3.13 5.23 9.58
N SER A 235 -3.65 5.38 10.75
CA SER A 235 -2.85 5.33 11.98
C SER A 235 -3.14 4.08 12.77
N ALA A 236 -2.17 3.66 13.59
CA ALA A 236 -2.43 2.68 14.61
C ALA A 236 -3.57 3.21 15.48
N LEU A 237 -4.69 2.49 15.47
CA LEU A 237 -5.75 2.74 16.42
C LEU A 237 -5.09 2.73 17.80
N ARG A 238 -5.23 3.82 18.56
CA ARG A 238 -4.57 4.01 19.84
C ARG A 238 -4.88 2.86 20.79
N GLU A 239 -3.96 2.63 21.72
CA GLU A 239 -4.17 1.77 22.87
C GLU A 239 -5.58 1.95 23.44
N GLY A 240 -6.38 0.89 23.47
CA GLY A 240 -7.76 0.92 23.94
C GLY A 240 -8.83 0.56 22.91
N TRP A 241 -8.47 0.34 21.64
CA TRP A 241 -9.40 -0.28 20.71
C TRP A 241 -9.35 -1.81 20.88
N ASP A 242 -10.02 -2.25 21.93
CA ASP A 242 -10.19 -3.67 22.22
C ASP A 242 -11.51 -4.15 21.60
N ASN A 243 -11.44 -4.59 20.36
CA ASN A 243 -12.56 -5.27 19.71
C ASN A 243 -12.24 -6.77 19.62
N PRO A 244 -12.90 -7.62 20.41
CA PRO A 244 -12.63 -9.05 20.45
C PRO A 244 -12.87 -9.77 19.10
N ASN A 245 -13.55 -9.11 18.16
CA ASN A 245 -13.85 -9.64 16.84
C ASN A 245 -12.80 -9.27 15.77
N VAL A 246 -11.78 -8.47 16.11
CA VAL A 246 -10.62 -8.25 15.24
C VAL A 246 -9.62 -9.36 15.50
N PHE A 247 -9.56 -10.29 14.56
CA PHE A 247 -8.69 -11.46 14.66
C PHE A 247 -7.40 -11.31 13.88
N GLN A 248 -7.32 -10.30 13.01
CA GLN A 248 -6.17 -10.07 12.15
C GLN A 248 -5.85 -8.59 12.05
N ILE A 249 -4.57 -8.27 12.21
CA ILE A 249 -4.03 -6.92 11.98
C ILE A 249 -2.86 -7.06 11.02
N CYS A 250 -2.92 -6.35 9.91
CA CYS A 250 -1.85 -6.28 8.92
C CYS A 250 -1.36 -4.84 8.78
N THR A 251 -0.08 -4.62 8.92
CA THR A 251 0.53 -3.30 8.72
C THR A 251 1.20 -3.26 7.35
N LEU A 252 0.63 -2.45 6.45
CA LEU A 252 1.12 -2.20 5.09
C LEU A 252 1.97 -0.91 5.06
N ARG A 253 2.93 -0.80 5.98
CA ARG A 253 3.84 0.34 6.13
C ARG A 253 5.28 -0.11 5.92
N HIS A 254 6.11 0.84 5.55
CA HIS A 254 7.58 0.73 5.59
C HIS A 254 8.16 1.18 6.92
#